data_b982f3d6e0cf041d9d9c2ee05a9279cc
#
_entry.id   b982f3d6e0cf041d9d9c2ee05a9279cc
#
_cell.length_a   1.000
_cell.length_b   1.000
_cell.length_c   1.000
_cell.angle_alpha   90.00
_cell.angle_beta   90.00
_cell.angle_gamma   90.00
#
_symmetry.space_group_name_H-M   'P 1'
#
loop_
_entity.id
_entity.type
_entity.pdbx_description
1 polymer ?
#
loop_
_entity_poly.entity_id
_entity_poly.type
_entity_poly.pdbx_seq_one_letter_code
_entity_poly.pdbx_strand_id
1 'polypeptide(L)'
;MLFFVKVRVEPKSLSLDELWDHWEKEAEAALAAKDAGKVVALYKVSGQRRVVGIVNVESHDELDRIFMAALPMAHYLEIEEVLPVRPYEHFAEDLKRRWQAE
;
A
#
# COMPACT_ATOMS: atom_id res chain seq x y z
N MET A 1 10.32 -7.31 0.88
CA MET A 1 10.20 -6.31 1.96
C MET A 1 8.75 -5.88 2.12
N LEU A 2 8.28 -5.82 3.34
CA LEU A 2 6.91 -5.43 3.63
C LEU A 2 6.84 -3.99 4.09
N PHE A 3 5.82 -3.28 3.60
CA PHE A 3 5.54 -1.90 4.04
C PHE A 3 4.06 -1.75 4.31
N PHE A 4 3.74 -1.14 5.44
CA PHE A 4 2.41 -0.60 5.67
C PHE A 4 2.32 0.72 4.93
N VAL A 5 1.26 0.90 4.16
CA VAL A 5 1.02 2.15 3.43
C VAL A 5 -0.38 2.66 3.75
N LYS A 6 -0.49 3.97 3.85
CA LYS A 6 -1.76 4.65 4.02
C LYS A 6 -1.82 5.79 3.02
N VAL A 7 -2.85 5.77 2.19
CA VAL A 7 -3.02 6.75 1.14
C VAL A 7 -4.38 7.43 1.26
N ARG A 8 -4.42 8.69 0.88
CA ARG A 8 -5.65 9.46 0.74
C ARG A 8 -5.86 9.80 -0.72
N VAL A 9 -7.08 9.63 -1.19
CA VAL A 9 -7.45 10.01 -2.55
C VAL A 9 -7.85 11.47 -2.55
N GLU A 10 -7.15 12.27 -3.36
CA GLU A 10 -7.43 13.69 -3.54
C GLU A 10 -8.16 13.89 -4.87
N PRO A 11 -9.45 14.28 -4.85
CA PRO A 11 -10.23 14.39 -6.09
C PRO A 11 -9.74 15.49 -7.03
N LYS A 12 -9.08 16.52 -6.50
CA LYS A 12 -8.69 17.70 -7.29
C LYS A 12 -9.92 18.30 -7.96
N SER A 13 -9.86 18.50 -9.29
CA SER A 13 -10.95 19.11 -10.04
C SER A 13 -11.93 18.09 -10.63
N LEU A 14 -11.80 16.81 -10.30
CA LEU A 14 -12.67 15.77 -10.82
C LEU A 14 -14.08 15.87 -10.22
N SER A 15 -15.09 15.64 -11.06
CA SER A 15 -16.44 15.39 -10.58
C SER A 15 -16.46 14.04 -9.85
N LEU A 16 -17.54 13.75 -9.13
CA LEU A 16 -17.69 12.48 -8.44
C LEU A 16 -17.67 11.30 -9.43
N ASP A 17 -18.37 11.43 -10.56
CA ASP A 17 -18.39 10.38 -11.58
C ASP A 17 -17.01 10.14 -12.18
N GLU A 18 -16.29 11.21 -12.47
CA GLU A 18 -14.91 11.10 -12.98
C GLU A 18 -14.00 10.43 -11.95
N LEU A 19 -14.15 10.79 -10.68
CA LEU A 19 -13.38 10.16 -9.61
C LEU A 19 -13.68 8.66 -9.53
N TRP A 20 -14.96 8.28 -9.60
CA TRP A 20 -15.36 6.88 -9.59
C TRP A 20 -14.77 6.11 -10.77
N ASP A 21 -14.74 6.70 -11.96
CA ASP A 21 -14.14 6.05 -13.14
C ASP A 21 -12.66 5.79 -12.93
N HIS A 22 -11.92 6.75 -12.40
CA HIS A 22 -10.51 6.57 -12.10
C HIS A 22 -10.28 5.55 -11.00
N TRP A 23 -11.09 5.60 -9.94
CA TRP A 23 -10.94 4.71 -8.81
C TRP A 23 -11.29 3.26 -9.16
N GLU A 24 -12.21 3.06 -10.07
CA GLU A 24 -12.53 1.71 -10.55
C GLU A 24 -11.32 1.07 -11.22
N LYS A 25 -10.58 1.81 -12.03
CA LYS A 25 -9.34 1.32 -12.64
C LYS A 25 -8.27 1.04 -11.60
N GLU A 26 -8.16 1.91 -10.60
CA GLU A 26 -7.23 1.73 -9.49
C GLU A 26 -7.58 0.46 -8.71
N ALA A 27 -8.84 0.23 -8.43
CA ALA A 27 -9.30 -0.95 -7.71
C ALA A 27 -8.98 -2.24 -8.48
N GLU A 28 -9.17 -2.24 -9.80
CA GLU A 28 -8.80 -3.37 -10.64
C GLU A 28 -7.31 -3.68 -10.53
N ALA A 29 -6.46 -2.65 -10.61
CA ALA A 29 -5.02 -2.80 -10.50
C ALA A 29 -4.60 -3.29 -9.12
N ALA A 30 -5.21 -2.75 -8.06
CA ALA A 30 -4.91 -3.12 -6.69
C ALA A 30 -5.30 -4.57 -6.39
N LEU A 31 -6.47 -5.00 -6.87
CA LEU A 31 -6.92 -6.38 -6.68
C LEU A 31 -6.08 -7.37 -7.49
N ALA A 32 -5.65 -7.00 -8.69
CA ALA A 32 -4.74 -7.81 -9.47
C ALA A 32 -3.39 -7.96 -8.76
N ALA A 33 -2.88 -6.89 -8.17
CA ALA A 33 -1.65 -6.93 -7.38
C ALA A 33 -1.80 -7.81 -6.13
N LYS A 34 -2.98 -7.80 -5.52
CA LYS A 34 -3.27 -8.67 -4.38
C LYS A 34 -3.25 -10.14 -4.80
N ASP A 35 -3.88 -10.47 -5.92
CA ASP A 35 -3.86 -11.83 -6.46
C ASP A 35 -2.45 -12.29 -6.82
N ALA A 36 -1.60 -11.39 -7.26
CA ALA A 36 -0.21 -11.68 -7.59
C ALA A 36 0.72 -11.74 -6.36
N GLY A 37 0.20 -11.49 -5.16
CA GLY A 37 0.98 -11.54 -3.93
C GLY A 37 1.79 -10.28 -3.62
N LYS A 38 1.67 -9.23 -4.43
CA LYS A 38 2.35 -7.96 -4.18
C LYS A 38 1.66 -7.11 -3.14
N VAL A 39 0.37 -7.31 -2.94
CA VAL A 39 -0.41 -6.71 -1.86
C VAL A 39 -0.85 -7.84 -0.95
N VAL A 40 -0.39 -7.81 0.29
CA VAL A 40 -0.70 -8.85 1.27
C VAL A 40 -2.06 -8.62 1.92
N ALA A 41 -2.38 -7.36 2.18
CA ALA A 41 -3.64 -6.95 2.80
C ALA A 41 -4.02 -5.59 2.25
N LEU A 42 -5.32 -5.35 2.11
CA LEU A 42 -5.82 -4.09 1.54
C LEU A 42 -7.19 -3.81 2.15
N TYR A 43 -7.36 -2.62 2.70
CA TYR A 43 -8.61 -2.22 3.33
C TYR A 43 -8.98 -0.79 2.96
N LYS A 44 -10.26 -0.58 2.68
CA LYS A 44 -10.84 0.75 2.54
C LYS A 44 -11.21 1.26 3.92
N VAL A 45 -10.78 2.47 4.24
CA VAL A 45 -11.20 3.11 5.50
C VAL A 45 -12.64 3.57 5.34
N SER A 46 -13.53 3.03 6.17
CA SER A 46 -14.97 3.33 6.07
C SER A 46 -15.24 4.82 6.26
N GLY A 47 -16.05 5.37 5.35
CA GLY A 47 -16.46 6.77 5.43
C GLY A 47 -15.42 7.79 5.01
N GLN A 48 -14.25 7.35 4.54
CA GLN A 48 -13.16 8.25 4.16
C GLN A 48 -12.60 7.87 2.79
N ARG A 49 -11.98 8.84 2.13
CA ARG A 49 -11.26 8.58 0.87
C ARG A 49 -9.84 8.13 1.19
N ARG A 50 -9.73 7.08 2.00
CA ARG A 50 -8.44 6.53 2.42
C ARG A 50 -8.40 5.03 2.26
N VAL A 51 -7.23 4.53 1.94
CA VAL A 51 -6.97 3.09 1.79
C VAL A 51 -5.71 2.77 2.57
N VAL A 52 -5.71 1.66 3.29
CA VAL A 52 -4.54 1.15 3.99
C VAL A 52 -4.24 -0.26 3.50
N GLY A 53 -2.97 -0.61 3.51
CA GLY A 53 -2.58 -1.94 3.09
C GLY A 53 -1.17 -2.30 3.49
N ILE A 54 -0.84 -3.56 3.28
CA ILE A 54 0.51 -4.09 3.41
C ILE A 54 0.95 -4.51 2.01
N VAL A 55 2.06 -3.95 1.55
CA VAL A 55 2.61 -4.27 0.24
C VAL A 55 3.93 -5.03 0.41
N ASN A 56 4.17 -5.96 -0.52
CA ASN A 56 5.39 -6.72 -0.57
C ASN A 56 6.15 -6.34 -1.84
N VAL A 57 7.27 -5.67 -1.66
CA VAL A 57 8.11 -5.20 -2.77
C VAL A 57 9.53 -5.70 -2.60
N GLU A 58 10.28 -5.75 -3.68
CA GLU A 58 11.65 -6.26 -3.66
C GLU A 58 12.68 -5.21 -3.27
N SER A 59 12.33 -3.93 -3.44
CA SER A 59 13.26 -2.83 -3.19
C SER A 59 12.51 -1.53 -2.90
N HIS A 60 13.24 -0.57 -2.38
CA HIS A 60 12.74 0.80 -2.25
C HIS A 60 12.42 1.41 -3.61
N ASP A 61 13.21 1.07 -4.61
CA ASP A 61 12.98 1.55 -5.97
C ASP A 61 11.65 1.07 -6.53
N GLU A 62 11.31 -0.20 -6.30
CA GLU A 62 10.03 -0.74 -6.71
C GLU A 62 8.86 -0.04 -6.01
N LEU A 63 8.98 0.16 -4.70
CA LEU A 63 7.97 0.86 -3.92
C LEU A 63 7.70 2.25 -4.51
N ASP A 64 8.76 2.97 -4.79
CA ASP A 64 8.68 4.32 -5.32
C ASP A 64 8.03 4.35 -6.70
N ARG A 65 8.44 3.45 -7.59
CA ARG A 65 7.86 3.35 -8.93
C ARG A 65 6.37 3.07 -8.91
N ILE A 66 5.92 2.19 -8.00
CA ILE A 66 4.52 1.85 -7.87
C ILE A 66 3.70 3.07 -7.46
N PHE A 67 4.10 3.73 -6.38
CA PHE A 67 3.29 4.82 -5.81
C PHE A 67 3.47 6.15 -6.52
N MET A 68 4.60 6.38 -7.15
CA MET A 68 4.85 7.65 -7.85
C MET A 68 4.40 7.64 -9.31
N ALA A 69 4.26 6.47 -9.94
CA ALA A 69 4.03 6.43 -11.38
C ALA A 69 3.11 5.31 -11.87
N ALA A 70 3.27 4.09 -11.38
CA ALA A 70 2.62 2.92 -12.01
C ALA A 70 1.14 2.78 -11.70
N LEU A 71 0.68 3.23 -10.54
CA LEU A 71 -0.74 3.11 -10.20
C LEU A 71 -1.59 4.06 -11.05
N PRO A 72 -2.77 3.61 -11.51
CA PRO A 72 -3.65 4.46 -12.31
C PRO A 72 -3.98 5.80 -11.66
N MET A 73 -4.09 5.84 -10.34
CA MET A 73 -4.40 7.06 -9.61
C MET A 73 -3.19 7.74 -8.97
N ALA A 74 -1.96 7.42 -9.39
CA ALA A 74 -0.76 7.99 -8.77
C ALA A 74 -0.82 9.51 -8.62
N HIS A 75 -1.37 10.21 -9.61
CA HIS A 75 -1.50 11.66 -9.58
C HIS A 75 -2.50 12.17 -8.51
N TYR A 76 -3.43 11.32 -8.10
CA TYR A 76 -4.50 11.68 -7.16
C TYR A 76 -4.27 11.12 -5.76
N LEU A 77 -3.16 10.42 -5.54
CA LEU A 77 -2.86 9.82 -4.24
C LEU A 77 -1.96 10.72 -3.41
N GLU A 78 -2.39 10.94 -2.18
CA GLU A 78 -1.57 11.56 -1.15
C GLU A 78 -1.04 10.42 -0.27
N ILE A 79 0.27 10.24 -0.24
CA ILE A 79 0.89 9.17 0.56
C ILE A 79 1.07 9.71 1.97
N GLU A 80 0.23 9.25 2.90
CA GLU A 80 0.24 9.76 4.27
C GLU A 80 1.20 9.03 5.19
N GLU A 81 1.35 7.72 5.01
CA GLU A 81 2.29 6.92 5.78
C GLU A 81 2.90 5.82 4.94
N VAL A 82 4.18 5.59 5.15
CA VAL A 82 4.90 4.43 4.64
C VAL A 82 5.79 3.93 5.77
N LEU A 83 5.52 2.73 6.28
CA LEU A 83 6.25 2.17 7.41
C LEU A 83 6.81 0.79 7.03
N PRO A 84 8.11 0.57 7.18
CA PRO A 84 8.65 -0.78 7.02
C PRO A 84 8.14 -1.65 8.15
N VAL A 85 7.66 -2.82 7.81
CA VAL A 85 7.13 -3.79 8.77
C VAL A 85 7.70 -5.16 8.49
N ARG A 86 7.68 -6.03 9.48
CA ARG A 86 8.07 -7.43 9.31
C ARG A 86 7.09 -8.31 10.08
N PRO A 87 7.00 -9.61 9.72
CA PRO A 87 6.13 -10.51 10.48
C PRO A 87 6.49 -10.51 11.97
N TYR A 88 5.48 -10.39 12.81
CA TYR A 88 5.68 -10.37 14.26
C TYR A 88 6.36 -11.64 14.76
N GLU A 89 6.11 -12.76 14.09
CA GLU A 89 6.72 -14.06 14.43
C GLU A 89 8.25 -14.00 14.39
N HIS A 90 8.82 -13.22 13.48
CA HIS A 90 10.27 -13.03 13.41
C HIS A 90 10.77 -12.27 14.62
N PHE A 91 10.06 -11.26 15.04
CA PHE A 91 10.39 -10.52 16.26
C PHE A 91 10.27 -11.40 17.50
N ALA A 92 9.20 -12.20 17.57
CA ALA A 92 9.01 -13.15 18.68
C ALA A 92 10.19 -14.12 18.79
N GLU A 93 10.74 -14.54 17.66
CA GLU A 93 11.92 -15.39 17.65
C GLU A 93 13.15 -14.66 18.16
N ASP A 94 13.32 -13.40 17.79
CA ASP A 94 14.40 -12.56 18.31
C ASP A 94 14.30 -12.41 19.83
N LEU A 95 13.08 -12.29 20.35
CA LEU A 95 12.86 -12.20 21.80
C LEU A 95 13.35 -13.46 22.52
N LYS A 96 13.08 -14.64 21.94
CA LYS A 96 13.54 -15.91 22.52
C LYS A 96 15.06 -15.96 22.57
N ARG A 97 15.73 -15.44 21.55
CA ARG A 97 17.19 -15.43 21.44
C ARG A 97 17.82 -14.27 22.18
N ARG A 98 17.05 -13.29 22.62
CA ARG A 98 17.56 -12.07 23.28
C ARG A 98 18.58 -11.34 22.41
N TRP A 99 18.38 -11.36 21.08
CA TRP A 99 19.33 -10.76 20.14
C TRP A 99 20.76 -11.28 20.30
N GLN A 100 20.92 -12.53 20.69
CA GLN A 100 22.25 -13.13 20.75
C GLN A 100 22.82 -13.23 19.35
N ALA A 101 24.00 -12.66 19.18
CA ALA A 101 24.73 -12.77 17.92
C ALA A 101 25.39 -14.17 17.84
N GLU A 102 25.41 -14.74 16.67
CA GLU A 102 26.07 -16.02 16.39
C GLU A 102 27.50 -15.83 15.99
#